data_7f60e699ecca6eda2804f14e3e21b7eb
#
_entry.id   7f60e699ecca6eda2804f14e3e21b7eb
#
_cell.length_a   1.000
_cell.length_b   1.000
_cell.length_c   1.000
_cell.angle_alpha   90.00
_cell.angle_beta   90.00
_cell.angle_gamma   90.00
#
_symmetry.space_group_name_H-M   'P 1'
#
loop_
_entity.id
_entity.type
_entity.pdbx_description
1 polymer ?
#
loop_
_entity_poly.entity_id
_entity_poly.type
_entity_poly.pdbx_seq_one_letter_code
_entity_poly.pdbx_strand_id
1 'polypeptide(L)'
;MLSLHPQPFIVAFSGAAAFALATVASSFAIRWVIDNVIVIRFDAGEVANGAVVTGLGLIIGIGMIRAVAVVFRRAFASIGMWRVAQTYSNQVVEKLVTQPLGWHRRHANGDLIARAGVDTEAAVSVIAPIPFASSTVLMIFISTIWLFLTDVPIGLVAIVVFPLLVATNVIYERAVAVHFVDAQNRLGTFSAGVHESFEGIQLIKSYGAEERETQRLTALAGDVLTPRVRAIRMRSWFEALLELIPTLTNIVLVVIGALRVNAGEVTIGEFSSVIFLFTLLVLPLRLIGYALSELPRSMAAWMRIQAVVTEPVEPDPVRKITVAEPGTGVHFNDVAFRYAGTETDVLGSLSVTLPSGSITAIVGSTGAGKSTMADLAAGLVAPTSGAIAITDGPRSIVFQEAFLLAGTVRENIEFGGVFNDDEIWKALRIAGAQAFVDNLPAQLDTEVGERGVSLSGGQRQRVALARALVRRPTLLILDDTTSALDPATESFVLDNMRTALASTTVLLIASRPSTIALADDVVFLSAGVMTGHGTHEELFETHAEYRQLVQAFEADRKEAL
;
A
#
# COMPACT_ATOMS: atom_id res chain seq x y z
N MET A 1 12.97 5.84 -13.03
CA MET A 1 11.63 5.32 -13.42
C MET A 1 11.52 5.02 -14.93
N LEU A 2 11.70 6.00 -15.84
CA LEU A 2 11.54 5.77 -17.29
C LEU A 2 12.47 4.70 -17.86
N SER A 3 13.66 4.55 -17.30
CA SER A 3 14.67 3.55 -17.74
C SER A 3 14.30 2.10 -17.40
N LEU A 4 13.34 1.86 -16.51
CA LEU A 4 12.89 0.50 -16.17
C LEU A 4 12.16 -0.17 -17.33
N HIS A 5 11.37 0.61 -18.08
CA HIS A 5 10.60 0.12 -19.21
C HIS A 5 10.67 1.14 -20.36
N PRO A 6 11.80 1.25 -21.11
CA PRO A 6 12.01 2.34 -22.07
C PRO A 6 11.10 2.27 -23.30
N GLN A 7 10.75 1.06 -23.76
CA GLN A 7 9.99 0.87 -25.00
C GLN A 7 8.65 1.62 -25.05
N PRO A 8 7.74 1.49 -24.07
CA PRO A 8 6.49 2.26 -24.09
C PRO A 8 6.71 3.77 -24.11
N PHE A 9 7.74 4.25 -23.39
CA PHE A 9 8.01 5.69 -23.34
C PHE A 9 8.57 6.23 -24.66
N ILE A 10 9.44 5.47 -25.35
CA ILE A 10 9.91 5.85 -26.71
C ILE A 10 8.72 6.04 -27.63
N VAL A 11 7.78 5.09 -27.65
CA VAL A 11 6.56 5.20 -28.48
C VAL A 11 5.69 6.39 -28.04
N ALA A 12 5.52 6.59 -26.74
CA ALA A 12 4.75 7.72 -26.21
C ALA A 12 5.37 9.09 -26.61
N PHE A 13 6.69 9.24 -26.51
CA PHE A 13 7.40 10.46 -26.91
C PHE A 13 7.40 10.66 -28.42
N SER A 14 7.51 9.58 -29.22
CA SER A 14 7.37 9.66 -30.68
C SER A 14 5.97 10.11 -31.08
N GLY A 15 4.94 9.56 -30.43
CA GLY A 15 3.56 10.01 -30.59
C GLY A 15 3.36 11.49 -30.16
N ALA A 16 4.04 11.90 -29.08
CA ALA A 16 4.02 13.28 -28.62
C ALA A 16 4.63 14.26 -29.65
N ALA A 17 5.77 13.89 -30.23
CA ALA A 17 6.43 14.67 -31.28
C ALA A 17 5.57 14.73 -32.56
N ALA A 18 5.03 13.60 -33.00
CA ALA A 18 4.12 13.55 -34.15
C ALA A 18 2.86 14.41 -33.93
N PHE A 19 2.29 14.38 -32.72
CA PHE A 19 1.16 15.24 -32.37
C PHE A 19 1.51 16.73 -32.44
N ALA A 20 2.67 17.12 -31.88
CA ALA A 20 3.13 18.50 -31.93
C ALA A 20 3.34 19.01 -33.37
N LEU A 21 4.03 18.23 -34.19
CA LEU A 21 4.28 18.53 -35.60
C LEU A 21 2.97 18.62 -36.39
N ALA A 22 2.07 17.65 -36.25
CA ALA A 22 0.77 17.65 -36.93
C ALA A 22 -0.13 18.81 -36.50
N THR A 23 -0.03 19.24 -35.21
CA THR A 23 -0.78 20.40 -34.71
C THR A 23 -0.28 21.70 -35.34
N VAL A 24 1.03 21.89 -35.46
CA VAL A 24 1.56 23.05 -36.21
C VAL A 24 1.24 22.94 -37.70
N ALA A 25 1.37 21.74 -38.28
CA ALA A 25 1.03 21.51 -39.69
C ALA A 25 -0.45 21.83 -39.99
N SER A 26 -1.36 21.74 -39.02
CA SER A 26 -2.75 22.14 -39.22
C SER A 26 -2.91 23.64 -39.50
N SER A 27 -2.03 24.50 -39.01
CA SER A 27 -2.04 25.93 -39.33
C SER A 27 -1.62 26.20 -40.77
N PHE A 28 -0.69 25.43 -41.33
CA PHE A 28 -0.32 25.49 -42.75
C PHE A 28 -1.47 25.03 -43.67
N ALA A 29 -2.19 23.97 -43.25
CA ALA A 29 -3.36 23.54 -44.00
C ALA A 29 -4.46 24.62 -44.05
N ILE A 30 -4.69 25.29 -42.92
CA ILE A 30 -5.65 26.43 -42.85
C ILE A 30 -5.18 27.58 -43.74
N ARG A 31 -3.90 27.98 -43.64
CA ARG A 31 -3.30 28.98 -44.54
C ARG A 31 -3.56 28.60 -46.00
N TRP A 32 -3.16 27.38 -46.40
CA TRP A 32 -3.28 26.94 -47.79
C TRP A 32 -4.74 26.96 -48.29
N VAL A 33 -5.68 26.49 -47.47
CA VAL A 33 -7.11 26.50 -47.84
C VAL A 33 -7.64 27.93 -47.98
N ILE A 34 -7.27 28.83 -47.11
CA ILE A 34 -7.72 30.22 -47.19
C ILE A 34 -7.16 30.90 -48.43
N ASP A 35 -5.86 30.80 -48.69
CA ASP A 35 -5.20 31.47 -49.80
C ASP A 35 -5.59 30.86 -51.17
N ASN A 36 -5.75 29.51 -51.27
CA ASN A 36 -5.97 28.84 -52.56
C ASN A 36 -7.42 28.43 -52.85
N VAL A 37 -8.30 28.50 -51.83
CA VAL A 37 -9.71 28.14 -52.04
C VAL A 37 -10.62 29.32 -51.74
N ILE A 38 -10.49 29.91 -50.54
CA ILE A 38 -11.43 30.94 -50.07
C ILE A 38 -11.18 32.27 -50.77
N VAL A 39 -9.95 32.81 -50.73
CA VAL A 39 -9.59 34.09 -51.36
C VAL A 39 -9.85 34.03 -52.87
N ILE A 40 -9.41 33.00 -53.56
CA ILE A 40 -9.65 32.83 -55.02
C ILE A 40 -11.16 32.79 -55.34
N ARG A 41 -11.97 32.15 -54.51
CA ARG A 41 -13.43 32.12 -54.67
C ARG A 41 -14.03 33.50 -54.60
N PHE A 42 -13.56 34.35 -53.69
CA PHE A 42 -14.06 35.73 -53.57
C PHE A 42 -13.57 36.63 -54.71
N ASP A 43 -12.34 36.45 -55.20
CA ASP A 43 -11.72 37.31 -56.19
C ASP A 43 -12.15 36.91 -57.65
N ALA A 44 -12.13 35.61 -57.92
CA ALA A 44 -12.42 35.09 -59.33
C ALA A 44 -13.81 34.54 -59.49
N GLY A 45 -14.63 34.41 -58.48
CA GLY A 45 -15.98 33.85 -58.53
C GLY A 45 -16.05 32.33 -58.67
N GLU A 46 -14.97 31.66 -59.09
CA GLU A 46 -14.85 30.20 -59.23
C GLU A 46 -13.59 29.65 -58.62
N VAL A 47 -13.62 28.39 -58.22
CA VAL A 47 -12.48 27.65 -57.66
C VAL A 47 -12.33 26.32 -58.34
N ALA A 48 -11.10 25.94 -58.68
CA ALA A 48 -10.82 24.64 -59.25
C ALA A 48 -11.19 23.50 -58.27
N ASN A 49 -11.99 22.53 -58.72
CA ASN A 49 -12.36 21.38 -57.88
C ASN A 49 -11.14 20.65 -57.27
N GLY A 50 -10.02 20.62 -58.01
CA GLY A 50 -8.77 20.06 -57.53
C GLY A 50 -8.22 20.76 -56.29
N ALA A 51 -8.32 22.10 -56.18
CA ALA A 51 -7.90 22.85 -55.00
C ALA A 51 -8.78 22.52 -53.78
N VAL A 52 -10.10 22.42 -53.99
CA VAL A 52 -11.02 22.03 -52.89
C VAL A 52 -10.71 20.62 -52.38
N VAL A 53 -10.51 19.65 -53.27
CA VAL A 53 -10.18 18.26 -52.90
C VAL A 53 -8.82 18.20 -52.19
N THR A 54 -7.82 18.94 -52.65
CA THR A 54 -6.50 19.02 -52.01
C THR A 54 -6.60 19.62 -50.59
N GLY A 55 -7.33 20.72 -50.42
CA GLY A 55 -7.55 21.34 -49.09
C GLY A 55 -8.26 20.43 -48.13
N LEU A 56 -9.31 19.73 -48.58
CA LEU A 56 -10.03 18.74 -47.80
C LEU A 56 -9.11 17.56 -47.38
N GLY A 57 -8.31 17.07 -48.35
CA GLY A 57 -7.32 16.01 -48.11
C GLY A 57 -6.27 16.38 -47.07
N LEU A 58 -5.75 17.62 -47.11
CA LEU A 58 -4.81 18.15 -46.12
C LEU A 58 -5.41 18.20 -44.72
N ILE A 59 -6.63 18.76 -44.59
CA ILE A 59 -7.31 18.86 -43.28
C ILE A 59 -7.59 17.47 -42.69
N ILE A 60 -8.17 16.57 -43.50
CA ILE A 60 -8.49 15.20 -43.05
C ILE A 60 -7.21 14.42 -42.74
N GLY A 61 -6.21 14.46 -43.61
CA GLY A 61 -4.93 13.74 -43.41
C GLY A 61 -4.20 14.17 -42.16
N ILE A 62 -4.04 15.47 -41.91
CA ILE A 62 -3.43 16.00 -40.69
C ILE A 62 -4.29 15.67 -39.48
N GLY A 63 -5.61 15.76 -39.57
CA GLY A 63 -6.55 15.39 -38.51
C GLY A 63 -6.41 13.91 -38.10
N MET A 64 -6.28 13.01 -39.09
CA MET A 64 -6.04 11.57 -38.83
C MET A 64 -4.69 11.33 -38.19
N ILE A 65 -3.61 11.96 -38.65
CA ILE A 65 -2.28 11.85 -38.05
C ILE A 65 -2.33 12.30 -36.57
N ARG A 66 -2.98 13.44 -36.29
CA ARG A 66 -3.17 13.94 -34.93
C ARG A 66 -3.92 12.94 -34.04
N ALA A 67 -5.01 12.37 -34.54
CA ALA A 67 -5.81 11.40 -33.79
C ALA A 67 -4.99 10.15 -33.45
N VAL A 68 -4.29 9.58 -34.42
CA VAL A 68 -3.41 8.44 -34.23
C VAL A 68 -2.28 8.78 -33.22
N ALA A 69 -1.63 9.91 -33.39
CA ALA A 69 -0.54 10.38 -32.52
C ALA A 69 -1.00 10.56 -31.07
N VAL A 70 -2.22 11.06 -30.83
CA VAL A 70 -2.81 11.15 -29.47
C VAL A 70 -3.00 9.79 -28.85
N VAL A 71 -3.50 8.80 -29.62
CA VAL A 71 -3.69 7.42 -29.14
C VAL A 71 -2.34 6.82 -28.71
N PHE A 72 -1.33 6.89 -29.58
CA PHE A 72 0.00 6.39 -29.25
C PHE A 72 0.60 7.08 -28.03
N ARG A 73 0.56 8.39 -27.99
CA ARG A 73 1.04 9.18 -26.86
C ARG A 73 0.40 8.76 -25.54
N ARG A 74 -0.97 8.67 -25.50
CA ARG A 74 -1.72 8.39 -24.27
C ARG A 74 -1.63 6.92 -23.87
N ALA A 75 -1.90 6.01 -24.78
CA ALA A 75 -1.93 4.58 -24.49
C ALA A 75 -0.57 4.09 -23.98
N PHE A 76 0.51 4.42 -24.69
CA PHE A 76 1.84 3.95 -24.32
C PHE A 76 2.41 4.67 -23.09
N ALA A 77 2.05 5.93 -22.83
CA ALA A 77 2.38 6.59 -21.57
C ALA A 77 1.72 5.86 -20.38
N SER A 78 0.44 5.51 -20.50
CA SER A 78 -0.28 4.78 -19.46
C SER A 78 0.24 3.35 -19.29
N ILE A 79 0.50 2.62 -20.37
CA ILE A 79 1.12 1.27 -20.31
C ILE A 79 2.47 1.34 -19.61
N GLY A 80 3.31 2.29 -19.97
CA GLY A 80 4.62 2.49 -19.34
C GLY A 80 4.50 2.81 -17.84
N MET A 81 3.58 3.71 -17.48
CA MET A 81 3.29 4.08 -16.10
C MET A 81 2.89 2.86 -15.25
N TRP A 82 1.93 2.06 -15.72
CA TRP A 82 1.45 0.89 -14.99
C TRP A 82 2.50 -0.24 -14.88
N ARG A 83 3.35 -0.43 -15.89
CA ARG A 83 4.49 -1.36 -15.80
C ARG A 83 5.49 -0.93 -14.72
N VAL A 84 5.77 0.37 -14.63
CA VAL A 84 6.64 0.91 -13.57
C VAL A 84 5.97 0.73 -12.19
N ALA A 85 4.66 1.01 -12.09
CA ALA A 85 3.89 0.78 -10.86
C ALA A 85 3.98 -0.68 -10.41
N GLN A 86 3.73 -1.62 -11.31
CA GLN A 86 3.81 -3.05 -11.05
C GLN A 86 5.21 -3.45 -10.55
N THR A 87 6.26 -2.93 -11.18
CA THR A 87 7.64 -3.23 -10.77
C THR A 87 7.90 -2.77 -9.33
N TYR A 88 7.51 -1.53 -8.97
CA TYR A 88 7.70 -1.03 -7.61
C TYR A 88 6.79 -1.74 -6.60
N SER A 89 5.53 -2.02 -6.94
CA SER A 89 4.63 -2.78 -6.07
C SER A 89 5.21 -4.15 -5.75
N ASN A 90 5.70 -4.88 -6.76
CA ASN A 90 6.33 -6.18 -6.57
C ASN A 90 7.58 -6.09 -5.69
N GLN A 91 8.45 -5.09 -5.90
CA GLN A 91 9.63 -4.87 -5.07
C GLN A 91 9.28 -4.58 -3.61
N VAL A 92 8.25 -3.76 -3.38
CA VAL A 92 7.77 -3.47 -2.01
C VAL A 92 7.21 -4.73 -1.37
N VAL A 93 6.34 -5.47 -2.08
CA VAL A 93 5.73 -6.71 -1.55
C VAL A 93 6.81 -7.76 -1.24
N GLU A 94 7.75 -7.99 -2.16
CA GLU A 94 8.88 -8.90 -1.95
C GLU A 94 9.68 -8.51 -0.69
N LYS A 95 9.95 -7.20 -0.56
CA LYS A 95 10.69 -6.67 0.59
C LYS A 95 9.91 -6.87 1.90
N LEU A 96 8.61 -6.59 1.90
CA LEU A 96 7.76 -6.78 3.07
C LEU A 96 7.72 -8.25 3.50
N VAL A 97 7.60 -9.18 2.57
CA VAL A 97 7.52 -10.61 2.88
C VAL A 97 8.85 -11.18 3.37
N THR A 98 9.98 -10.63 2.89
CA THR A 98 11.32 -11.13 3.25
C THR A 98 11.89 -10.55 4.54
N GLN A 99 11.32 -9.46 5.06
CA GLN A 99 11.78 -8.88 6.33
C GLN A 99 11.31 -9.73 7.52
N PRO A 100 12.13 -9.88 8.57
CA PRO A 100 11.78 -10.65 9.76
C PRO A 100 10.71 -9.95 10.61
N LEU A 101 10.05 -10.71 11.50
CA LEU A 101 8.98 -10.21 12.36
C LEU A 101 9.38 -9.00 13.21
N GLY A 102 10.63 -8.94 13.67
CA GLY A 102 11.16 -7.81 14.44
C GLY A 102 11.12 -6.48 13.68
N TRP A 103 11.33 -6.53 12.36
CA TRP A 103 11.18 -5.37 11.49
C TRP A 103 9.71 -4.94 11.38
N HIS A 104 8.77 -5.88 11.19
CA HIS A 104 7.34 -5.57 11.10
C HIS A 104 6.80 -4.92 12.37
N ARG A 105 7.25 -5.36 13.56
CA ARG A 105 6.83 -4.77 14.84
C ARG A 105 7.22 -3.30 15.03
N ARG A 106 8.23 -2.80 14.28
CA ARG A 106 8.66 -1.39 14.31
C ARG A 106 7.91 -0.49 13.35
N HIS A 107 7.11 -1.07 12.46
CA HIS A 107 6.38 -0.33 11.43
C HIS A 107 4.86 -0.53 11.58
N ALA A 108 4.08 0.53 11.38
CA ALA A 108 2.63 0.41 11.39
C ALA A 108 2.14 -0.34 10.13
N ASN A 109 1.34 -1.37 10.31
CA ASN A 109 0.84 -2.22 9.21
C ASN A 109 0.12 -1.40 8.12
N GLY A 110 -0.70 -0.41 8.51
CA GLY A 110 -1.41 0.44 7.57
C GLY A 110 -0.47 1.27 6.68
N ASP A 111 0.66 1.73 7.22
CA ASP A 111 1.67 2.48 6.48
C ASP A 111 2.39 1.56 5.44
N LEU A 112 2.70 0.33 5.83
CA LEU A 112 3.32 -0.65 4.93
C LEU A 112 2.41 -1.04 3.77
N ILE A 113 1.12 -1.27 4.04
CA ILE A 113 0.12 -1.57 3.02
C ILE A 113 -0.04 -0.40 2.06
N ALA A 114 -0.08 0.83 2.57
CA ALA A 114 -0.16 2.04 1.75
C ALA A 114 1.03 2.16 0.78
N ARG A 115 2.23 1.77 1.18
CA ARG A 115 3.43 1.81 0.33
C ARG A 115 3.36 0.84 -0.84
N ALA A 116 2.77 -0.35 -0.64
CA ALA A 116 2.61 -1.34 -1.71
C ALA A 116 1.59 -0.93 -2.78
N GLY A 117 0.56 -0.16 -2.40
CA GLY A 117 -0.54 0.25 -3.27
C GLY A 117 -0.56 1.76 -3.56
N VAL A 118 -1.11 2.52 -2.62
CA VAL A 118 -1.40 3.97 -2.79
C VAL A 118 -0.15 4.79 -3.11
N ASP A 119 0.96 4.54 -2.41
CA ASP A 119 2.21 5.26 -2.66
C ASP A 119 2.82 4.89 -4.01
N THR A 120 2.72 3.62 -4.42
CA THR A 120 3.20 3.19 -5.73
C THR A 120 2.45 3.87 -6.86
N GLU A 121 1.11 3.98 -6.77
CA GLU A 121 0.30 4.69 -7.74
C GLU A 121 0.62 6.20 -7.74
N ALA A 122 0.72 6.81 -6.57
CA ALA A 122 1.07 8.22 -6.44
C ALA A 122 2.49 8.53 -6.97
N ALA A 123 3.46 7.66 -6.75
CA ALA A 123 4.83 7.85 -7.23
C ALA A 123 4.93 7.85 -8.77
N VAL A 124 4.10 7.06 -9.45
CA VAL A 124 4.13 6.97 -10.91
C VAL A 124 3.18 7.93 -11.61
N SER A 125 2.26 8.59 -10.90
CA SER A 125 1.22 9.46 -11.49
C SER A 125 1.80 10.58 -12.33
N VAL A 126 2.98 11.10 -11.98
CA VAL A 126 3.68 12.13 -12.75
C VAL A 126 4.15 11.66 -14.14
N ILE A 127 4.30 10.35 -14.33
CA ILE A 127 4.86 9.80 -15.58
C ILE A 127 3.89 9.99 -16.75
N ALA A 128 2.59 9.80 -16.53
CA ALA A 128 1.58 9.87 -17.59
C ALA A 128 1.50 11.26 -18.27
N PRO A 129 1.55 12.40 -17.57
CA PRO A 129 1.53 13.72 -18.21
C PRO A 129 2.87 14.16 -18.84
N ILE A 130 4.01 13.49 -18.59
CA ILE A 130 5.32 13.90 -19.15
C ILE A 130 5.33 13.94 -20.68
N PRO A 131 4.86 12.91 -21.44
CA PRO A 131 4.83 12.97 -22.90
C PRO A 131 3.89 14.08 -23.42
N PHE A 132 2.82 14.40 -22.69
CA PHE A 132 1.96 15.54 -23.03
C PHE A 132 2.71 16.88 -22.82
N ALA A 133 3.35 17.07 -21.69
CA ALA A 133 4.14 18.28 -21.40
C ALA A 133 5.26 18.46 -22.43
N SER A 134 5.97 17.38 -22.81
CA SER A 134 7.01 17.44 -23.83
C SER A 134 6.47 17.81 -25.20
N SER A 135 5.29 17.29 -25.62
CA SER A 135 4.64 17.70 -26.86
C SER A 135 4.25 19.18 -26.86
N THR A 136 3.83 19.70 -25.72
CA THR A 136 3.47 21.12 -25.56
C THR A 136 4.69 22.03 -25.67
N VAL A 137 5.78 21.67 -24.98
CA VAL A 137 7.04 22.43 -25.09
C VAL A 137 7.54 22.43 -26.54
N LEU A 138 7.55 21.27 -27.21
CA LEU A 138 7.96 21.16 -28.60
C LEU A 138 7.05 22.00 -29.53
N MET A 139 5.74 21.96 -29.29
CA MET A 139 4.75 22.71 -30.06
C MET A 139 4.94 24.24 -29.88
N ILE A 140 5.18 24.72 -28.66
CA ILE A 140 5.49 26.12 -28.39
C ILE A 140 6.74 26.55 -29.16
N PHE A 141 7.80 25.74 -29.08
CA PHE A 141 9.07 26.04 -29.75
C PHE A 141 8.91 26.14 -31.27
N ILE A 142 8.30 25.12 -31.90
CA ILE A 142 8.09 25.13 -33.35
C ILE A 142 7.13 26.25 -33.76
N SER A 143 6.07 26.51 -32.99
CA SER A 143 5.12 27.60 -33.27
C SER A 143 5.76 28.97 -33.17
N THR A 144 6.61 29.21 -32.19
CA THR A 144 7.33 30.47 -32.04
C THR A 144 8.24 30.73 -33.25
N ILE A 145 8.98 29.73 -33.69
CA ILE A 145 9.83 29.82 -34.90
C ILE A 145 8.95 30.12 -36.12
N TRP A 146 7.86 29.37 -36.28
CA TRP A 146 6.94 29.57 -37.40
C TRP A 146 6.33 30.97 -37.44
N LEU A 147 5.82 31.46 -36.28
CA LEU A 147 5.24 32.81 -36.21
C LEU A 147 6.28 33.89 -36.53
N PHE A 148 7.53 33.70 -36.13
CA PHE A 148 8.63 34.59 -36.43
C PHE A 148 9.02 34.62 -37.91
N LEU A 149 8.99 33.46 -38.56
CA LEU A 149 9.23 33.29 -39.99
C LEU A 149 8.08 33.85 -40.85
N THR A 150 6.87 33.89 -40.32
CA THR A 150 5.69 34.41 -41.00
C THR A 150 5.73 35.94 -40.99
N ASP A 151 5.93 36.57 -39.82
CA ASP A 151 6.03 38.00 -39.67
C ASP A 151 6.74 38.36 -38.34
N VAL A 152 7.73 39.26 -38.39
CA VAL A 152 8.54 39.59 -37.22
C VAL A 152 7.71 40.26 -36.09
N PRO A 153 6.86 41.26 -36.30
CA PRO A 153 5.96 41.80 -35.31
C PRO A 153 5.08 40.77 -34.61
N ILE A 154 4.51 39.82 -35.37
CA ILE A 154 3.68 38.72 -34.87
C ILE A 154 4.53 37.75 -34.00
N GLY A 155 5.73 37.42 -34.47
CA GLY A 155 6.69 36.59 -33.71
C GLY A 155 7.10 37.19 -32.38
N LEU A 156 7.30 38.52 -32.30
CA LEU A 156 7.59 39.25 -31.08
C LEU A 156 6.47 39.15 -30.04
N VAL A 157 5.20 39.18 -30.46
CA VAL A 157 4.04 38.95 -29.59
C VAL A 157 4.14 37.58 -28.96
N ALA A 158 4.44 36.53 -29.75
CA ALA A 158 4.56 35.15 -29.24
C ALA A 158 5.71 35.01 -28.22
N ILE A 159 6.88 35.60 -28.48
CA ILE A 159 8.05 35.61 -27.56
C ILE A 159 7.70 36.21 -26.19
N VAL A 160 6.82 37.20 -26.14
CA VAL A 160 6.39 37.84 -24.89
C VAL A 160 5.27 37.02 -24.21
N VAL A 161 4.28 36.60 -24.98
CA VAL A 161 3.05 36.01 -24.42
C VAL A 161 3.26 34.58 -23.92
N PHE A 162 4.03 33.76 -24.61
CA PHE A 162 4.24 32.36 -24.17
C PHE A 162 4.99 32.28 -22.83
N PRO A 163 6.12 32.99 -22.63
CA PRO A 163 6.74 33.03 -21.31
C PRO A 163 5.83 33.65 -20.23
N LEU A 164 5.04 34.71 -20.58
CA LEU A 164 4.08 35.31 -19.64
C LEU A 164 3.03 34.29 -19.17
N LEU A 165 2.46 33.48 -20.08
CA LEU A 165 1.50 32.44 -19.74
C LEU A 165 2.13 31.34 -18.86
N VAL A 166 3.36 30.92 -19.18
CA VAL A 166 4.09 29.94 -18.37
C VAL A 166 4.38 30.51 -16.97
N ALA A 167 4.86 31.76 -16.89
CA ALA A 167 5.13 32.41 -15.62
C ALA A 167 3.87 32.54 -14.76
N THR A 168 2.76 33.01 -15.36
CA THR A 168 1.46 33.09 -14.68
C THR A 168 1.01 31.73 -14.14
N ASN A 169 1.19 30.66 -14.92
CA ASN A 169 0.84 29.31 -14.51
C ASN A 169 1.70 28.81 -13.35
N VAL A 170 3.02 29.06 -13.38
CA VAL A 170 3.94 28.70 -12.27
C VAL A 170 3.61 29.47 -10.99
N ILE A 171 3.30 30.78 -11.12
CA ILE A 171 2.91 31.62 -9.97
C ILE A 171 1.58 31.11 -9.39
N TYR A 172 0.61 30.79 -10.25
CA TYR A 172 -0.66 30.20 -9.87
C TYR A 172 -0.48 28.92 -9.05
N GLU A 173 0.27 27.95 -9.59
CA GLU A 173 0.49 26.67 -8.91
C GLU A 173 1.10 26.88 -7.51
N ARG A 174 2.12 27.71 -7.39
CA ARG A 174 2.76 28.01 -6.09
C ARG A 174 1.81 28.69 -5.10
N ALA A 175 1.02 29.64 -5.56
CA ALA A 175 0.11 30.41 -4.72
C ALA A 175 -1.07 29.56 -4.20
N VAL A 176 -1.61 28.69 -5.05
CA VAL A 176 -2.79 27.88 -4.74
C VAL A 176 -2.43 26.60 -3.97
N ALA A 177 -1.26 26.01 -4.23
CA ALA A 177 -0.82 24.76 -3.61
C ALA A 177 -0.84 24.82 -2.07
N VAL A 178 -0.42 25.92 -1.46
CA VAL A 178 -0.39 26.11 0.01
C VAL A 178 -1.79 25.94 0.62
N HIS A 179 -2.81 26.52 -0.02
CA HIS A 179 -4.20 26.44 0.46
C HIS A 179 -4.83 25.05 0.23
N PHE A 180 -4.45 24.37 -0.84
CA PHE A 180 -4.88 22.98 -1.06
C PHE A 180 -4.25 22.03 -0.05
N VAL A 181 -2.99 22.20 0.31
CA VAL A 181 -2.31 21.39 1.33
C VAL A 181 -2.98 21.59 2.70
N ASP A 182 -3.28 22.83 3.11
CA ASP A 182 -4.01 23.09 4.35
C ASP A 182 -5.39 22.44 4.35
N ALA A 183 -6.14 22.59 3.26
CA ALA A 183 -7.45 21.94 3.12
C ALA A 183 -7.36 20.39 3.19
N GLN A 184 -6.31 19.81 2.60
CA GLN A 184 -6.09 18.37 2.63
C GLN A 184 -5.73 17.85 4.02
N ASN A 185 -4.89 18.59 4.76
CA ASN A 185 -4.54 18.26 6.14
C ASN A 185 -5.78 18.25 7.04
N ARG A 186 -6.64 19.27 6.94
CA ARG A 186 -7.90 19.36 7.69
C ARG A 186 -8.90 18.28 7.29
N LEU A 187 -8.95 17.91 6.00
CA LEU A 187 -9.74 16.76 5.54
C LEU A 187 -9.24 15.46 6.17
N GLY A 188 -7.92 15.29 6.31
CA GLY A 188 -7.32 14.17 7.03
C GLY A 188 -7.79 14.10 8.49
N THR A 189 -7.76 15.23 9.21
CA THR A 189 -8.26 15.32 10.59
C THR A 189 -9.75 15.00 10.70
N PHE A 190 -10.55 15.52 9.78
CA PHE A 190 -11.99 15.19 9.71
C PHE A 190 -12.21 13.70 9.46
N SER A 191 -11.51 13.11 8.49
CA SER A 191 -11.62 11.68 8.16
C SER A 191 -11.22 10.78 9.33
N ALA A 192 -10.16 11.14 10.07
CA ALA A 192 -9.75 10.44 11.29
C ALA A 192 -10.83 10.52 12.37
N GLY A 193 -11.44 11.70 12.59
CA GLY A 193 -12.55 11.86 13.52
C GLY A 193 -13.77 11.04 13.13
N VAL A 194 -14.12 10.97 11.85
CA VAL A 194 -15.22 10.12 11.36
C VAL A 194 -14.92 8.65 11.61
N HIS A 195 -13.69 8.19 11.31
CA HIS A 195 -13.28 6.81 11.54
C HIS A 195 -13.39 6.42 13.02
N GLU A 196 -12.85 7.27 13.92
CA GLU A 196 -12.96 7.09 15.37
C GLU A 196 -14.42 6.95 15.85
N SER A 197 -15.32 7.81 15.32
CA SER A 197 -16.74 7.76 15.67
C SER A 197 -17.41 6.47 15.20
N PHE A 198 -17.05 5.96 14.03
CA PHE A 198 -17.59 4.69 13.52
C PHE A 198 -17.06 3.48 14.26
N GLU A 199 -15.79 3.46 14.64
CA GLU A 199 -15.24 2.41 15.51
C GLU A 199 -15.88 2.43 16.89
N GLY A 200 -16.12 3.63 17.44
CA GLY A 200 -16.78 3.85 18.73
C GLY A 200 -18.31 3.90 18.67
N ILE A 201 -18.96 3.50 17.57
CA ILE A 201 -20.41 3.73 17.38
C ILE A 201 -21.27 3.08 18.47
N GLN A 202 -20.89 1.90 18.96
CA GLN A 202 -21.59 1.23 20.06
C GLN A 202 -21.52 2.05 21.35
N LEU A 203 -20.35 2.65 21.64
CA LEU A 203 -20.17 3.51 22.80
C LEU A 203 -21.03 4.77 22.68
N ILE A 204 -20.99 5.45 21.51
CA ILE A 204 -21.81 6.65 21.25
C ILE A 204 -23.28 6.34 21.46
N LYS A 205 -23.76 5.21 20.92
CA LYS A 205 -25.17 4.77 21.07
C LYS A 205 -25.53 4.39 22.50
N SER A 206 -24.66 3.71 23.23
CA SER A 206 -24.95 3.27 24.61
C SER A 206 -25.01 4.43 25.61
N TYR A 207 -24.34 5.53 25.33
CA TYR A 207 -24.34 6.73 26.18
C TYR A 207 -25.24 7.84 25.68
N GLY A 208 -25.99 7.66 24.57
CA GLY A 208 -26.85 8.69 23.96
C GLY A 208 -26.09 9.96 23.56
N ALA A 209 -24.83 9.80 23.10
CA ALA A 209 -23.93 10.91 22.84
C ALA A 209 -23.95 11.38 21.37
N GLU A 210 -24.98 11.01 20.58
CA GLU A 210 -25.08 11.28 19.14
C GLU A 210 -25.04 12.77 18.81
N GLU A 211 -25.77 13.58 19.58
CA GLU A 211 -25.84 15.03 19.35
C GLU A 211 -24.45 15.68 19.56
N ARG A 212 -23.76 15.33 20.64
CA ARG A 212 -22.41 15.83 20.94
C ARG A 212 -21.43 15.44 19.82
N GLU A 213 -21.52 14.20 19.36
CA GLU A 213 -20.62 13.68 18.33
C GLU A 213 -20.91 14.32 16.95
N THR A 214 -22.19 14.51 16.64
CA THR A 214 -22.61 15.26 15.44
C THR A 214 -22.06 16.68 15.45
N GLN A 215 -22.13 17.37 16.59
CA GLN A 215 -21.59 18.73 16.72
C GLN A 215 -20.06 18.74 16.55
N ARG A 216 -19.33 17.76 17.12
CA ARG A 216 -17.89 17.61 16.95
C ARG A 216 -17.50 17.41 15.49
N LEU A 217 -18.14 16.49 14.79
CA LEU A 217 -17.86 16.21 13.37
C LEU A 217 -18.27 17.38 12.47
N THR A 218 -19.37 18.08 12.79
CA THR A 218 -19.79 19.28 12.06
C THR A 218 -18.77 20.41 12.19
N ALA A 219 -18.19 20.59 13.37
CA ALA A 219 -17.10 21.57 13.57
C ALA A 219 -15.86 21.22 12.72
N LEU A 220 -15.42 19.96 12.73
CA LEU A 220 -14.30 19.49 11.91
C LEU A 220 -14.58 19.66 10.41
N ALA A 221 -15.81 19.39 9.96
CA ALA A 221 -16.24 19.64 8.57
C ALA A 221 -16.18 21.14 8.22
N GLY A 222 -16.60 22.00 9.14
CA GLY A 222 -16.52 23.47 9.01
C GLY A 222 -15.08 23.97 8.85
N ASP A 223 -14.13 23.35 9.58
CA ASP A 223 -12.70 23.67 9.47
C ASP A 223 -12.12 23.33 8.10
N VAL A 224 -12.64 22.34 7.39
CA VAL A 224 -12.26 22.00 6.01
C VAL A 224 -12.79 23.03 5.02
N LEU A 225 -13.99 23.57 5.26
CA LEU A 225 -14.67 24.48 4.33
C LEU A 225 -13.88 25.77 4.06
N THR A 226 -13.38 26.41 5.12
CA THR A 226 -12.72 27.71 5.05
C THR A 226 -11.48 27.72 4.13
N PRO A 227 -10.48 26.85 4.30
CA PRO A 227 -9.32 26.81 3.40
C PRO A 227 -9.70 26.35 1.99
N ARG A 228 -10.69 25.46 1.86
CA ARG A 228 -11.15 24.99 0.55
C ARG A 228 -11.82 26.09 -0.26
N VAL A 229 -12.69 26.89 0.36
CA VAL A 229 -13.30 28.07 -0.28
C VAL A 229 -12.24 29.10 -0.67
N ARG A 230 -11.23 29.32 0.19
CA ARG A 230 -10.12 30.24 -0.12
C ARG A 230 -9.30 29.74 -1.31
N ALA A 231 -8.96 28.46 -1.34
CA ALA A 231 -8.26 27.83 -2.47
C ALA A 231 -9.05 27.96 -3.78
N ILE A 232 -10.35 27.65 -3.76
CA ILE A 232 -11.23 27.75 -4.94
C ILE A 232 -11.35 29.19 -5.41
N ARG A 233 -11.54 30.16 -4.51
CA ARG A 233 -11.62 31.59 -4.87
C ARG A 233 -10.34 32.08 -5.55
N MET A 234 -9.18 31.71 -4.98
CA MET A 234 -7.89 32.06 -5.57
C MET A 234 -7.71 31.39 -6.95
N ARG A 235 -8.07 30.11 -7.07
CA ARG A 235 -8.06 29.41 -8.33
C ARG A 235 -8.92 30.10 -9.38
N SER A 236 -10.15 30.51 -9.05
CA SER A 236 -11.06 31.18 -10.00
C SER A 236 -10.49 32.51 -10.52
N TRP A 237 -9.81 33.29 -9.67
CA TRP A 237 -9.13 34.50 -10.12
C TRP A 237 -8.01 34.23 -11.11
N PHE A 238 -7.17 33.23 -10.84
CA PHE A 238 -6.08 32.85 -11.74
C PHE A 238 -6.61 32.25 -13.05
N GLU A 239 -7.66 31.43 -12.99
CA GLU A 239 -8.30 30.89 -14.20
C GLU A 239 -8.85 32.00 -15.10
N ALA A 240 -9.48 33.02 -14.52
CA ALA A 240 -9.93 34.21 -15.25
C ALA A 240 -8.75 34.96 -15.91
N LEU A 241 -7.63 35.10 -15.19
CA LEU A 241 -6.42 35.77 -15.73
C LEU A 241 -5.79 34.93 -16.87
N LEU A 242 -5.71 33.61 -16.71
CA LEU A 242 -5.23 32.68 -17.74
C LEU A 242 -6.13 32.64 -18.99
N GLU A 243 -7.38 33.05 -18.89
CA GLU A 243 -8.30 33.26 -20.01
C GLU A 243 -8.19 34.65 -20.65
N LEU A 244 -7.97 35.67 -19.82
CA LEU A 244 -7.86 37.05 -20.26
C LEU A 244 -6.63 37.28 -21.13
N ILE A 245 -5.46 36.75 -20.76
CA ILE A 245 -4.19 36.97 -21.47
C ILE A 245 -4.30 36.50 -22.95
N PRO A 246 -4.72 35.23 -23.27
CA PRO A 246 -4.89 34.80 -24.65
C PRO A 246 -5.95 35.59 -25.39
N THR A 247 -7.05 35.99 -24.72
CA THR A 247 -8.12 36.77 -25.34
C THR A 247 -7.64 38.12 -25.79
N LEU A 248 -6.94 38.85 -24.88
CA LEU A 248 -6.33 40.15 -25.22
C LEU A 248 -5.27 39.99 -26.32
N THR A 249 -4.46 38.93 -26.25
CA THR A 249 -3.46 38.65 -27.28
C THR A 249 -4.09 38.42 -28.65
N ASN A 250 -5.20 37.67 -28.74
CA ASN A 250 -5.93 37.49 -29.99
C ASN A 250 -6.44 38.85 -30.54
N ILE A 251 -6.96 39.71 -29.69
CA ILE A 251 -7.36 41.07 -30.10
C ILE A 251 -6.17 41.84 -30.68
N VAL A 252 -5.03 41.84 -29.99
CA VAL A 252 -3.79 42.50 -30.43
C VAL A 252 -3.31 41.90 -31.76
N LEU A 253 -3.32 40.55 -31.90
CA LEU A 253 -2.95 39.88 -33.15
C LEU A 253 -3.90 40.22 -34.31
N VAL A 254 -5.21 40.35 -34.03
CA VAL A 254 -6.20 40.79 -35.05
C VAL A 254 -5.90 42.23 -35.54
N VAL A 255 -5.62 43.14 -34.63
CA VAL A 255 -5.28 44.52 -34.98
C VAL A 255 -3.97 44.61 -35.77
N ILE A 256 -2.89 44.02 -35.26
CA ILE A 256 -1.60 44.00 -35.97
C ILE A 256 -1.72 43.31 -37.33
N GLY A 257 -2.33 42.10 -37.35
CA GLY A 257 -2.49 41.34 -38.56
C GLY A 257 -3.31 42.06 -39.65
N ALA A 258 -4.41 42.73 -39.24
CA ALA A 258 -5.21 43.53 -40.19
C ALA A 258 -4.40 44.67 -40.80
N LEU A 259 -3.57 45.38 -39.99
CA LEU A 259 -2.67 46.43 -40.49
C LEU A 259 -1.61 45.86 -41.46
N ARG A 260 -1.05 44.70 -41.15
CA ARG A 260 -0.03 44.04 -41.97
C ARG A 260 -0.62 43.48 -43.28
N VAL A 261 -1.84 42.94 -43.25
CA VAL A 261 -2.56 42.51 -44.47
C VAL A 261 -2.88 43.71 -45.36
N ASN A 262 -3.34 44.84 -44.78
CA ASN A 262 -3.63 46.06 -45.54
C ASN A 262 -2.34 46.69 -46.16
N ALA A 263 -1.20 46.49 -45.52
CA ALA A 263 0.10 46.89 -46.06
C ALA A 263 0.62 45.91 -47.16
N GLY A 264 -0.02 44.78 -47.39
CA GLY A 264 0.40 43.75 -48.35
C GLY A 264 1.60 42.92 -47.90
N GLU A 265 1.96 42.96 -46.64
CA GLU A 265 3.13 42.28 -46.08
C GLU A 265 2.83 40.85 -45.62
N VAL A 266 1.56 40.53 -45.36
CA VAL A 266 1.08 39.21 -44.90
C VAL A 266 -0.21 38.85 -45.68
N THR A 267 -0.38 37.61 -46.10
CA THR A 267 -1.63 37.14 -46.73
C THR A 267 -2.76 36.95 -45.72
N ILE A 268 -4.01 36.93 -46.19
CA ILE A 268 -5.18 36.62 -45.34
C ILE A 268 -5.06 35.21 -44.75
N GLY A 269 -4.52 34.25 -45.51
CA GLY A 269 -4.31 32.89 -45.05
C GLY A 269 -3.20 32.80 -44.00
N GLU A 270 -2.10 33.54 -44.16
CA GLU A 270 -1.04 33.65 -43.12
C GLU A 270 -1.60 34.20 -41.84
N PHE A 271 -2.29 35.30 -41.87
CA PHE A 271 -2.92 35.96 -40.72
C PHE A 271 -3.90 35.00 -40.02
N SER A 272 -4.79 34.36 -40.77
CA SER A 272 -5.75 33.42 -40.19
C SER A 272 -5.08 32.19 -39.57
N SER A 273 -3.99 31.70 -40.18
CA SER A 273 -3.20 30.58 -39.63
C SER A 273 -2.53 30.92 -38.33
N VAL A 274 -2.08 32.18 -38.15
CA VAL A 274 -1.50 32.68 -36.88
C VAL A 274 -2.53 32.65 -35.75
N ILE A 275 -3.72 33.22 -35.97
CA ILE A 275 -4.79 33.24 -34.96
C ILE A 275 -5.22 31.81 -34.62
N PHE A 276 -5.38 30.94 -35.60
CA PHE A 276 -5.72 29.54 -35.39
C PHE A 276 -4.67 28.81 -34.55
N LEU A 277 -3.38 28.95 -34.91
CA LEU A 277 -2.29 28.32 -34.18
C LEU A 277 -2.21 28.83 -32.73
N PHE A 278 -2.32 30.14 -32.52
CA PHE A 278 -2.30 30.72 -31.19
C PHE A 278 -3.45 30.21 -30.34
N THR A 279 -4.65 30.12 -30.88
CA THR A 279 -5.82 29.55 -30.19
C THR A 279 -5.62 28.09 -29.78
N LEU A 280 -4.98 27.28 -30.67
CA LEU A 280 -4.68 25.87 -30.39
C LEU A 280 -3.67 25.69 -29.24
N LEU A 281 -2.77 26.67 -29.00
CA LEU A 281 -1.72 26.59 -27.98
C LEU A 281 -2.23 26.89 -26.57
N VAL A 282 -3.33 27.59 -26.42
CA VAL A 282 -3.85 28.05 -25.12
C VAL A 282 -4.13 26.89 -24.16
N LEU A 283 -4.88 25.88 -24.63
CA LEU A 283 -5.26 24.75 -23.79
C LEU A 283 -4.06 23.89 -23.34
N PRO A 284 -3.13 23.49 -24.23
CA PRO A 284 -1.91 22.78 -23.80
C PRO A 284 -1.06 23.52 -22.80
N LEU A 285 -0.93 24.86 -22.93
CA LEU A 285 -0.20 25.70 -21.99
C LEU A 285 -0.80 25.67 -20.58
N ARG A 286 -2.12 25.69 -20.45
CA ARG A 286 -2.80 25.54 -19.15
C ARG A 286 -2.51 24.19 -18.50
N LEU A 287 -2.46 23.11 -19.29
CA LEU A 287 -2.28 21.75 -18.76
C LEU A 287 -0.84 21.42 -18.33
N ILE A 288 0.16 22.24 -18.72
CA ILE A 288 1.54 22.08 -18.19
C ILE A 288 1.58 22.27 -16.68
N GLY A 289 0.84 23.23 -16.12
CA GLY A 289 0.77 23.49 -14.70
C GLY A 289 0.29 22.25 -13.92
N TYR A 290 -0.76 21.58 -14.42
CA TYR A 290 -1.23 20.33 -13.81
C TYR A 290 -0.12 19.27 -13.74
N ALA A 291 0.68 19.11 -14.78
CA ALA A 291 1.80 18.16 -14.77
C ALA A 291 2.88 18.52 -13.73
N LEU A 292 3.12 19.81 -13.52
CA LEU A 292 4.08 20.30 -12.54
C LEU A 292 3.57 20.17 -11.09
N SER A 293 2.27 20.33 -10.87
CA SER A 293 1.65 20.22 -9.54
C SER A 293 1.67 18.79 -8.98
N GLU A 294 1.71 17.76 -9.82
CA GLU A 294 1.83 16.36 -9.42
C GLU A 294 3.25 15.96 -8.96
N LEU A 295 4.29 16.70 -9.37
CA LEU A 295 5.69 16.38 -9.08
C LEU A 295 6.01 16.24 -7.58
N PRO A 296 5.62 17.19 -6.69
CA PRO A 296 5.95 17.08 -5.26
C PRO A 296 5.30 15.86 -4.61
N ARG A 297 4.05 15.56 -4.98
CA ARG A 297 3.30 14.40 -4.48
C ARG A 297 3.98 13.10 -4.90
N SER A 298 4.30 12.97 -6.19
CA SER A 298 4.98 11.79 -6.72
C SER A 298 6.37 11.60 -6.15
N MET A 299 7.11 12.70 -5.94
CA MET A 299 8.43 12.63 -5.31
C MET A 299 8.33 12.17 -3.85
N ALA A 300 7.41 12.69 -3.06
CA ALA A 300 7.20 12.29 -1.68
C ALA A 300 6.81 10.79 -1.59
N ALA A 301 5.91 10.33 -2.43
CA ALA A 301 5.52 8.93 -2.50
C ALA A 301 6.69 8.02 -2.93
N TRP A 302 7.45 8.44 -3.94
CA TRP A 302 8.65 7.72 -4.38
C TRP A 302 9.71 7.62 -3.28
N MET A 303 9.94 8.68 -2.50
CA MET A 303 10.88 8.65 -1.37
C MET A 303 10.43 7.65 -0.30
N ARG A 304 9.12 7.55 0.01
CA ARG A 304 8.61 6.55 0.95
C ARG A 304 8.78 5.11 0.44
N ILE A 305 8.57 4.87 -0.86
CA ILE A 305 8.82 3.57 -1.48
C ILE A 305 10.31 3.23 -1.39
N GLN A 306 11.19 4.16 -1.77
CA GLN A 306 12.63 3.96 -1.73
C GLN A 306 13.14 3.66 -0.32
N ALA A 307 12.58 4.29 0.70
CA ALA A 307 12.92 4.01 2.09
C ALA A 307 12.75 2.52 2.46
N VAL A 308 11.69 1.87 1.94
CA VAL A 308 11.49 0.41 2.15
C VAL A 308 12.35 -0.44 1.22
N VAL A 309 12.36 -0.13 -0.08
CA VAL A 309 13.02 -0.96 -1.09
C VAL A 309 14.54 -0.99 -0.89
N THR A 310 15.15 0.14 -0.49
CA THR A 310 16.60 0.23 -0.29
C THR A 310 17.05 -0.20 1.10
N GLU A 311 16.14 -0.36 2.05
CA GLU A 311 16.49 -0.83 3.39
C GLU A 311 17.07 -2.26 3.30
N PRO A 312 18.19 -2.57 3.94
CA PRO A 312 18.75 -3.92 3.89
C PRO A 312 17.78 -4.93 4.51
N VAL A 313 17.75 -6.16 3.98
CA VAL A 313 17.02 -7.25 4.64
C VAL A 313 17.78 -7.61 5.90
N GLU A 314 17.10 -7.55 7.03
CA GLU A 314 17.70 -7.95 8.31
C GLU A 314 17.99 -9.46 8.32
N PRO A 315 19.03 -9.90 9.02
CA PRO A 315 19.34 -11.31 9.13
C PRO A 315 18.15 -12.10 9.70
N ASP A 316 17.85 -13.23 9.09
CA ASP A 316 16.81 -14.14 9.57
C ASP A 316 17.17 -14.63 10.99
N PRO A 317 16.31 -14.42 11.99
CA PRO A 317 16.53 -14.87 13.36
C PRO A 317 16.79 -16.38 13.48
N VAL A 318 16.19 -17.18 12.60
CA VAL A 318 16.37 -18.65 12.57
C VAL A 318 17.84 -19.02 12.39
N ARG A 319 18.63 -18.23 11.66
CA ARG A 319 20.07 -18.47 11.45
C ARG A 319 20.93 -18.33 12.72
N LYS A 320 20.39 -17.73 13.78
CA LYS A 320 21.06 -17.64 15.09
C LYS A 320 20.72 -18.81 16.01
N ILE A 321 19.82 -19.70 15.59
CA ILE A 321 19.49 -20.92 16.31
C ILE A 321 20.46 -22.01 15.82
N THR A 322 21.14 -22.65 16.77
CA THR A 322 22.01 -23.79 16.49
C THR A 322 21.23 -25.08 16.49
N VAL A 323 21.64 -26.06 15.69
CA VAL A 323 21.06 -27.39 15.74
C VAL A 323 21.64 -28.12 16.94
N ALA A 324 20.75 -28.57 17.84
CA ALA A 324 21.12 -29.36 19.01
C ALA A 324 21.36 -30.83 18.61
N GLU A 325 22.07 -31.58 19.46
CA GLU A 325 22.24 -33.03 19.29
C GLU A 325 20.86 -33.73 19.28
N PRO A 326 20.68 -34.81 18.50
CA PRO A 326 19.44 -35.56 18.49
C PRO A 326 19.04 -36.02 19.91
N GLY A 327 17.78 -35.80 20.26
CA GLY A 327 17.25 -36.20 21.57
C GLY A 327 17.39 -35.16 22.68
N THR A 328 18.01 -34.01 22.43
CA THR A 328 18.19 -32.97 23.47
C THR A 328 17.03 -32.01 23.63
N GLY A 329 16.18 -31.85 22.61
CA GLY A 329 15.01 -30.95 22.67
C GLY A 329 15.38 -29.49 22.38
N VAL A 330 15.06 -28.57 23.30
CA VAL A 330 15.35 -27.12 23.17
C VAL A 330 16.23 -26.66 24.33
N HIS A 331 17.32 -26.02 24.02
CA HIS A 331 18.26 -25.46 24.98
C HIS A 331 18.32 -23.93 24.89
N PHE A 332 18.01 -23.25 25.97
CA PHE A 332 18.34 -21.85 26.17
C PHE A 332 19.61 -21.78 27.04
N ASN A 333 20.64 -21.08 26.57
CA ASN A 333 21.90 -20.94 27.25
C ASN A 333 22.23 -19.46 27.43
N ASP A 334 22.05 -18.95 28.65
CA ASP A 334 22.26 -17.56 29.05
C ASP A 334 21.55 -16.53 28.14
N VAL A 335 20.31 -16.85 27.74
CA VAL A 335 19.55 -16.07 26.77
C VAL A 335 18.97 -14.83 27.42
N ALA A 336 19.33 -13.66 26.90
CA ALA A 336 18.62 -12.41 27.16
C ALA A 336 17.97 -11.85 25.91
N PHE A 337 16.86 -11.16 26.10
CA PHE A 337 16.14 -10.54 24.99
C PHE A 337 15.57 -9.17 25.36
N ARG A 338 15.75 -8.22 24.43
CA ARG A 338 15.22 -6.85 24.50
C ARG A 338 14.57 -6.48 23.18
N TYR A 339 13.37 -5.90 23.24
CA TYR A 339 12.75 -5.33 22.04
C TYR A 339 13.46 -4.04 21.60
N ALA A 340 13.54 -3.81 20.31
CA ALA A 340 14.11 -2.57 19.80
C ALA A 340 13.32 -1.34 20.30
N GLY A 341 14.05 -0.33 20.80
CA GLY A 341 13.45 0.88 21.37
C GLY A 341 13.06 0.81 22.85
N THR A 342 13.31 -0.32 23.54
CA THR A 342 13.15 -0.42 25.00
C THR A 342 14.51 -0.39 25.70
N GLU A 343 14.55 0.11 26.92
CA GLU A 343 15.80 0.15 27.73
C GLU A 343 15.97 -1.09 28.60
N THR A 344 14.89 -1.82 28.87
CA THR A 344 14.87 -2.97 29.79
C THR A 344 14.77 -4.29 29.03
N ASP A 345 15.45 -5.32 29.54
CA ASP A 345 15.34 -6.68 29.03
C ASP A 345 13.96 -7.26 29.42
N VAL A 346 13.30 -7.88 28.44
CA VAL A 346 12.05 -8.62 28.67
C VAL A 346 12.35 -10.03 29.19
N LEU A 347 13.48 -10.59 28.77
CA LEU A 347 14.04 -11.81 29.33
C LEU A 347 15.50 -11.54 29.71
N GLY A 348 15.86 -11.84 30.95
CA GLY A 348 17.22 -11.73 31.47
C GLY A 348 17.82 -13.10 31.76
N SER A 349 19.02 -13.36 31.20
CA SER A 349 19.87 -14.54 31.52
C SER A 349 19.11 -15.87 31.74
N LEU A 350 18.34 -16.29 30.78
CA LEU A 350 17.54 -17.52 30.83
C LEU A 350 18.39 -18.73 30.41
N SER A 351 18.55 -19.70 31.33
CA SER A 351 19.21 -20.98 31.03
C SER A 351 18.28 -22.12 31.42
N VAL A 352 17.75 -22.83 30.44
CA VAL A 352 16.83 -23.97 30.63
C VAL A 352 16.92 -24.95 29.49
N THR A 353 16.71 -26.23 29.79
CA THR A 353 16.60 -27.31 28.81
C THR A 353 15.20 -27.87 28.85
N LEU A 354 14.57 -27.92 27.67
CA LEU A 354 13.29 -28.60 27.44
C LEU A 354 13.60 -29.97 26.81
N PRO A 355 13.36 -31.08 27.50
CA PRO A 355 13.74 -32.40 27.00
C PRO A 355 12.99 -32.76 25.72
N SER A 356 13.62 -33.55 24.84
CA SER A 356 12.99 -34.03 23.63
C SER A 356 11.80 -34.93 23.95
N GLY A 357 10.67 -34.71 23.27
CA GLY A 357 9.45 -35.52 23.46
C GLY A 357 8.69 -35.21 24.77
N SER A 358 9.10 -34.20 25.54
CA SER A 358 8.38 -33.74 26.74
C SER A 358 7.44 -32.58 26.45
N ILE A 359 6.46 -32.40 27.32
CA ILE A 359 5.58 -31.23 27.38
C ILE A 359 6.08 -30.33 28.50
N THR A 360 6.61 -29.17 28.17
CA THR A 360 7.03 -28.18 29.16
C THR A 360 6.07 -26.99 29.17
N ALA A 361 5.48 -26.69 30.32
CA ALA A 361 4.64 -25.50 30.50
C ALA A 361 5.45 -24.28 30.92
N ILE A 362 5.23 -23.16 30.26
CA ILE A 362 5.71 -21.84 30.72
C ILE A 362 4.57 -21.14 31.45
N VAL A 363 4.78 -20.87 32.75
CA VAL A 363 3.81 -20.23 33.64
C VAL A 363 4.37 -18.91 34.15
N GLY A 364 3.53 -17.93 34.40
CA GLY A 364 3.93 -16.63 34.93
C GLY A 364 2.84 -15.59 34.73
N SER A 365 2.97 -14.45 35.40
CA SER A 365 2.05 -13.32 35.29
C SER A 365 2.07 -12.72 33.88
N THR A 366 1.07 -11.91 33.54
CA THR A 366 1.09 -11.13 32.29
C THR A 366 2.30 -10.21 32.29
N GLY A 367 3.02 -10.18 31.17
CA GLY A 367 4.27 -9.41 31.04
C GLY A 367 5.53 -10.13 31.55
N ALA A 368 5.44 -11.36 32.08
CA ALA A 368 6.62 -12.13 32.56
C ALA A 368 7.58 -12.60 31.44
N GLY A 369 7.27 -12.39 30.16
CA GLY A 369 8.14 -12.78 29.05
C GLY A 369 7.79 -14.13 28.40
N LYS A 370 6.66 -14.76 28.74
CA LYS A 370 6.24 -16.08 28.22
C LYS A 370 6.18 -16.14 26.69
N SER A 371 5.41 -15.26 26.05
CA SER A 371 5.29 -15.22 24.57
C SER A 371 6.61 -14.82 23.90
N THR A 372 7.47 -14.06 24.58
CA THR A 372 8.83 -13.75 24.09
C THR A 372 9.71 -15.00 24.07
N MET A 373 9.62 -15.86 25.09
CA MET A 373 10.33 -17.14 25.11
C MET A 373 9.82 -18.07 23.98
N ALA A 374 8.50 -18.08 23.73
CA ALA A 374 7.91 -18.80 22.60
C ALA A 374 8.39 -18.27 21.24
N ASP A 375 8.41 -16.96 21.04
CA ASP A 375 8.93 -16.31 19.82
C ASP A 375 10.41 -16.66 19.55
N LEU A 376 11.22 -16.69 20.61
CA LEU A 376 12.63 -17.09 20.56
C LEU A 376 12.78 -18.56 20.16
N ALA A 377 12.02 -19.48 20.78
CA ALA A 377 12.01 -20.90 20.44
C ALA A 377 11.50 -21.14 19.01
N ALA A 378 10.51 -20.38 18.57
CA ALA A 378 10.01 -20.45 17.19
C ALA A 378 11.02 -19.92 16.16
N GLY A 379 12.00 -19.13 16.58
CA GLY A 379 12.93 -18.43 15.70
C GLY A 379 12.33 -17.21 15.00
N LEU A 380 11.26 -16.64 15.55
CA LEU A 380 10.64 -15.42 15.05
C LEU A 380 11.42 -14.17 15.43
N VAL A 381 12.16 -14.23 16.52
CA VAL A 381 13.07 -13.18 17.00
C VAL A 381 14.41 -13.81 17.40
N ALA A 382 15.49 -13.02 17.31
CA ALA A 382 16.82 -13.47 17.70
C ALA A 382 17.16 -12.99 19.12
N PRO A 383 17.85 -13.78 19.95
CA PRO A 383 18.29 -13.35 21.25
C PRO A 383 19.25 -12.15 21.15
N THR A 384 19.19 -11.25 22.13
CA THR A 384 20.13 -10.12 22.26
C THR A 384 21.50 -10.62 22.71
N SER A 385 21.54 -11.57 23.64
CA SER A 385 22.74 -12.30 24.07
C SER A 385 22.39 -13.76 24.37
N GLY A 386 23.42 -14.61 24.52
CA GLY A 386 23.27 -16.03 24.72
C GLY A 386 23.02 -16.81 23.41
N ALA A 387 22.65 -18.07 23.53
CA ALA A 387 22.42 -18.97 22.40
C ALA A 387 21.21 -19.87 22.64
N ILE A 388 20.51 -20.21 21.54
CA ILE A 388 19.42 -21.18 21.55
C ILE A 388 19.82 -22.33 20.63
N ALA A 389 19.69 -23.56 21.14
CA ALA A 389 19.88 -24.76 20.33
C ALA A 389 18.58 -25.58 20.33
N ILE A 390 18.17 -26.07 19.14
CA ILE A 390 16.91 -26.79 18.95
C ILE A 390 17.18 -28.05 18.13
N THR A 391 16.57 -29.16 18.49
CA THR A 391 16.62 -30.40 17.70
C THR A 391 16.13 -30.13 16.27
N ASP A 392 16.86 -30.66 15.29
CA ASP A 392 16.55 -30.48 13.87
C ASP A 392 15.15 -31.01 13.52
N GLY A 393 14.47 -30.29 12.63
CA GLY A 393 13.17 -30.67 12.12
C GLY A 393 12.17 -29.51 12.03
N PRO A 394 10.94 -29.83 11.56
CA PRO A 394 9.89 -28.82 11.43
C PRO A 394 9.46 -28.23 12.78
N ARG A 395 9.30 -26.92 12.83
CA ARG A 395 8.77 -26.19 13.97
C ARG A 395 7.42 -25.60 13.64
N SER A 396 6.48 -25.68 14.56
CA SER A 396 5.15 -25.08 14.40
C SER A 396 4.79 -24.27 15.65
N ILE A 397 4.14 -23.13 15.43
CA ILE A 397 3.60 -22.28 16.50
C ILE A 397 2.11 -22.06 16.27
N VAL A 398 1.33 -22.14 17.33
CA VAL A 398 -0.07 -21.73 17.37
C VAL A 398 -0.16 -20.54 18.31
N PHE A 399 -0.55 -19.38 17.79
CA PHE A 399 -0.66 -18.14 18.55
C PHE A 399 -1.96 -18.08 19.36
N GLN A 400 -1.99 -17.27 20.39
CA GLN A 400 -3.15 -17.03 21.23
C GLN A 400 -4.37 -16.58 20.40
N GLU A 401 -4.18 -15.67 19.45
CA GLU A 401 -5.21 -15.32 18.47
C GLU A 401 -5.00 -16.14 17.19
N ALA A 402 -5.90 -17.08 16.95
CA ALA A 402 -5.86 -17.90 15.76
C ALA A 402 -6.21 -17.07 14.51
N PHE A 403 -5.24 -16.92 13.62
CA PHE A 403 -5.42 -16.22 12.36
C PHE A 403 -5.64 -17.22 11.21
N LEU A 404 -6.76 -17.05 10.50
CA LEU A 404 -7.06 -17.79 9.27
C LEU A 404 -7.05 -16.82 8.09
N LEU A 405 -6.48 -17.27 6.98
CA LEU A 405 -6.53 -16.54 5.71
C LEU A 405 -7.90 -16.72 5.06
N ALA A 406 -8.29 -15.73 4.25
CA ALA A 406 -9.43 -15.90 3.34
C ALA A 406 -9.13 -17.06 2.38
N GLY A 407 -10.03 -18.06 2.36
CA GLY A 407 -9.89 -19.30 1.60
C GLY A 407 -10.64 -20.45 2.27
N THR A 408 -10.40 -21.67 1.84
CA THR A 408 -11.05 -22.85 2.38
C THR A 408 -10.42 -23.34 3.68
N VAL A 409 -11.10 -24.21 4.42
CA VAL A 409 -10.53 -24.92 5.59
C VAL A 409 -9.29 -25.70 5.16
N ARG A 410 -9.33 -26.39 4.01
CA ARG A 410 -8.20 -27.11 3.40
C ARG A 410 -6.99 -26.21 3.22
N GLU A 411 -7.14 -25.13 2.47
CA GLU A 411 -6.05 -24.18 2.20
C GLU A 411 -5.44 -23.60 3.48
N ASN A 412 -6.27 -23.36 4.48
CA ASN A 412 -5.81 -22.90 5.78
C ASN A 412 -4.99 -23.96 6.53
N ILE A 413 -5.31 -25.24 6.43
CA ILE A 413 -4.55 -26.33 7.08
C ILE A 413 -3.27 -26.62 6.30
N GLU A 414 -3.35 -26.71 4.98
CA GLU A 414 -2.20 -26.96 4.10
C GLU A 414 -1.16 -25.84 4.17
N PHE A 415 -1.62 -24.59 4.17
CA PHE A 415 -0.78 -23.38 4.26
C PHE A 415 0.51 -23.47 3.43
N GLY A 416 0.36 -23.81 2.14
CA GLY A 416 1.46 -23.97 1.19
C GLY A 416 2.21 -25.31 1.26
N GLY A 417 1.81 -26.24 2.13
CA GLY A 417 2.23 -27.64 2.09
C GLY A 417 1.35 -28.47 1.16
N VAL A 418 1.73 -29.71 0.91
CA VAL A 418 0.92 -30.69 0.17
C VAL A 418 0.67 -31.88 1.07
N PHE A 419 -0.60 -32.08 1.45
CA PHE A 419 -1.04 -33.16 2.32
C PHE A 419 -2.24 -33.89 1.69
N ASN A 420 -2.35 -35.19 1.93
CA ASN A 420 -3.55 -35.93 1.51
C ASN A 420 -4.70 -35.74 2.52
N ASP A 421 -5.91 -36.06 2.11
CA ASP A 421 -7.11 -35.87 2.93
C ASP A 421 -7.03 -36.65 4.25
N ASP A 422 -6.46 -37.86 4.26
CA ASP A 422 -6.33 -38.66 5.49
C ASP A 422 -5.42 -37.96 6.52
N GLU A 423 -4.36 -37.30 6.08
CA GLU A 423 -3.47 -36.55 6.95
C GLU A 423 -4.17 -35.32 7.52
N ILE A 424 -4.93 -34.62 6.68
CA ILE A 424 -5.71 -33.45 7.10
C ILE A 424 -6.78 -33.85 8.12
N TRP A 425 -7.56 -34.88 7.82
CA TRP A 425 -8.57 -35.38 8.72
C TRP A 425 -8.00 -35.94 10.03
N LYS A 426 -6.83 -36.57 9.97
CA LYS A 426 -6.12 -37.02 11.18
C LYS A 426 -5.73 -35.82 12.06
N ALA A 427 -5.19 -34.74 11.47
CA ALA A 427 -4.84 -33.52 12.21
C ALA A 427 -6.09 -32.86 12.81
N LEU A 428 -7.19 -32.77 12.07
CA LEU A 428 -8.48 -32.26 12.56
C LEU A 428 -9.04 -33.08 13.71
N ARG A 429 -8.87 -34.38 13.67
CA ARG A 429 -9.31 -35.31 14.74
C ARG A 429 -8.53 -35.05 16.03
N ILE A 430 -7.21 -34.95 15.92
CA ILE A 430 -6.34 -34.62 17.08
C ILE A 430 -6.69 -33.24 17.67
N ALA A 431 -6.91 -32.26 16.80
CA ALA A 431 -7.32 -30.91 17.19
C ALA A 431 -8.76 -30.79 17.68
N GLY A 432 -9.55 -31.87 17.75
CA GLY A 432 -10.96 -31.84 18.12
C GLY A 432 -11.85 -31.08 17.14
N ALA A 433 -11.41 -30.92 15.88
CA ALA A 433 -12.09 -30.12 14.88
C ALA A 433 -12.94 -30.95 13.91
N GLN A 434 -12.76 -32.27 13.83
CA GLN A 434 -13.42 -33.13 12.84
C GLN A 434 -14.94 -32.95 12.83
N ALA A 435 -15.59 -33.04 13.99
CA ALA A 435 -17.05 -33.04 14.07
C ALA A 435 -17.70 -31.78 13.52
N PHE A 436 -17.10 -30.58 13.76
CA PHE A 436 -17.68 -29.36 13.22
C PHE A 436 -17.33 -29.17 11.75
N VAL A 437 -16.14 -29.60 11.29
CA VAL A 437 -15.76 -29.51 9.87
C VAL A 437 -16.60 -30.45 9.00
N ASP A 438 -16.89 -31.66 9.48
CA ASP A 438 -17.82 -32.60 8.81
C ASP A 438 -19.22 -31.99 8.60
N ASN A 439 -19.67 -31.12 9.52
CA ASN A 439 -20.96 -30.44 9.46
C ASN A 439 -20.98 -29.15 8.65
N LEU A 440 -19.82 -28.68 8.13
CA LEU A 440 -19.78 -27.53 7.24
C LEU A 440 -20.34 -27.89 5.85
N PRO A 441 -20.95 -26.93 5.12
CA PRO A 441 -21.64 -27.20 3.85
C PRO A 441 -20.80 -27.90 2.79
N ALA A 442 -19.50 -27.60 2.72
CA ALA A 442 -18.54 -28.22 1.80
C ALA A 442 -17.35 -28.85 2.54
N GLN A 443 -17.50 -29.18 3.82
CA GLN A 443 -16.47 -29.80 4.65
C GLN A 443 -15.11 -29.07 4.55
N LEU A 444 -14.05 -29.73 4.10
CA LEU A 444 -12.72 -29.15 3.93
C LEU A 444 -12.69 -27.99 2.93
N ASP A 445 -13.56 -28.00 1.94
CA ASP A 445 -13.61 -27.01 0.88
C ASP A 445 -14.57 -25.83 1.19
N THR A 446 -15.04 -25.76 2.45
CA THR A 446 -15.84 -24.62 2.93
C THR A 446 -14.97 -23.37 3.07
N GLU A 447 -15.39 -22.25 2.47
CA GLU A 447 -14.74 -20.94 2.61
C GLU A 447 -14.98 -20.35 4.00
N VAL A 448 -13.92 -19.88 4.66
CA VAL A 448 -13.98 -19.34 6.03
C VAL A 448 -13.97 -17.81 6.10
N GLY A 449 -13.87 -17.12 4.97
CA GLY A 449 -13.86 -15.66 4.88
C GLY A 449 -12.59 -15.01 5.46
N GLU A 450 -12.54 -13.68 5.39
CA GLU A 450 -11.42 -12.91 5.92
C GLU A 450 -11.32 -13.08 7.44
N ARG A 451 -10.13 -13.40 7.95
CA ARG A 451 -9.86 -13.70 9.37
C ARG A 451 -10.71 -14.82 9.96
N GLY A 452 -11.34 -15.66 9.13
CA GLY A 452 -12.18 -16.75 9.60
C GLY A 452 -13.45 -16.31 10.32
N VAL A 453 -14.06 -15.17 9.92
CA VAL A 453 -15.26 -14.58 10.59
C VAL A 453 -16.47 -15.51 10.61
N SER A 454 -16.55 -16.49 9.71
CA SER A 454 -17.63 -17.49 9.68
C SER A 454 -17.50 -18.56 10.77
N LEU A 455 -16.36 -18.66 11.45
CA LEU A 455 -16.09 -19.63 12.51
C LEU A 455 -16.09 -18.95 13.88
N SER A 456 -16.50 -19.71 14.92
CA SER A 456 -16.34 -19.25 16.31
C SER A 456 -14.85 -19.20 16.71
N GLY A 457 -14.51 -18.47 17.80
CA GLY A 457 -13.14 -18.39 18.31
C GLY A 457 -12.48 -19.74 18.54
N GLY A 458 -13.18 -20.66 19.23
CA GLY A 458 -12.70 -22.01 19.48
C GLY A 458 -12.61 -22.89 18.22
N GLN A 459 -13.46 -22.67 17.21
CA GLN A 459 -13.34 -23.33 15.91
C GLN A 459 -12.09 -22.85 15.17
N ARG A 460 -11.84 -21.52 15.14
CA ARG A 460 -10.60 -20.98 14.54
C ARG A 460 -9.34 -21.55 15.21
N GLN A 461 -9.31 -21.60 16.54
CA GLN A 461 -8.17 -22.16 17.27
C GLN A 461 -7.92 -23.62 16.92
N ARG A 462 -8.98 -24.45 16.82
CA ARG A 462 -8.84 -25.86 16.45
C ARG A 462 -8.37 -26.05 15.00
N VAL A 463 -8.78 -25.22 14.05
CA VAL A 463 -8.25 -25.24 12.69
C VAL A 463 -6.77 -24.83 12.66
N ALA A 464 -6.39 -23.79 13.41
CA ALA A 464 -5.00 -23.36 13.52
C ALA A 464 -4.11 -24.44 14.19
N LEU A 465 -4.64 -25.16 15.17
CA LEU A 465 -3.97 -26.31 15.77
C LEU A 465 -3.81 -27.45 14.76
N ALA A 466 -4.84 -27.78 13.97
CA ALA A 466 -4.74 -28.77 12.90
C ALA A 466 -3.68 -28.40 11.85
N ARG A 467 -3.58 -27.11 11.47
CA ARG A 467 -2.50 -26.55 10.61
C ARG A 467 -1.11 -26.86 11.16
N ALA A 468 -0.93 -26.72 12.46
CA ALA A 468 0.35 -26.99 13.11
C ALA A 468 0.65 -28.50 13.15
N LEU A 469 -0.35 -29.32 13.46
CA LEU A 469 -0.22 -30.77 13.66
C LEU A 469 0.00 -31.56 12.35
N VAL A 470 -0.60 -31.14 11.25
CA VAL A 470 -0.46 -31.83 9.95
C VAL A 470 0.99 -31.86 9.49
N ARG A 471 1.80 -30.90 9.91
CA ARG A 471 3.24 -30.79 9.60
C ARG A 471 4.13 -31.73 10.39
N ARG A 472 3.58 -32.46 11.36
CA ARG A 472 4.33 -33.39 12.24
C ARG A 472 5.59 -32.73 12.82
N PRO A 473 5.44 -31.63 13.57
CA PRO A 473 6.59 -30.85 14.04
C PRO A 473 7.43 -31.62 15.04
N THR A 474 8.76 -31.38 15.05
CA THR A 474 9.68 -31.82 16.11
C THR A 474 9.56 -30.92 17.34
N LEU A 475 9.24 -29.64 17.13
CA LEU A 475 8.92 -28.67 18.17
C LEU A 475 7.57 -28.02 17.88
N LEU A 476 6.60 -28.22 18.78
CA LEU A 476 5.30 -27.56 18.76
C LEU A 476 5.22 -26.51 19.89
N ILE A 477 4.92 -25.29 19.53
CA ILE A 477 4.75 -24.18 20.46
C ILE A 477 3.29 -23.78 20.50
N LEU A 478 2.71 -23.72 21.68
CA LEU A 478 1.30 -23.41 21.91
C LEU A 478 1.20 -22.21 22.85
N ASP A 479 0.82 -21.04 22.30
CA ASP A 479 0.64 -19.83 23.09
C ASP A 479 -0.83 -19.67 23.50
N ASP A 480 -1.17 -20.15 24.69
CA ASP A 480 -2.52 -20.09 25.32
C ASP A 480 -3.67 -20.53 24.39
N THR A 481 -3.41 -21.57 23.60
CA THR A 481 -4.26 -22.02 22.49
C THR A 481 -5.56 -22.66 22.91
N THR A 482 -5.75 -22.97 24.20
CA THR A 482 -6.97 -23.58 24.73
C THR A 482 -7.90 -22.57 25.39
N SER A 483 -7.50 -21.30 25.50
CA SER A 483 -8.24 -20.25 26.24
C SER A 483 -9.66 -19.99 25.71
N ALA A 484 -9.91 -20.17 24.41
CA ALA A 484 -11.24 -20.01 23.80
C ALA A 484 -12.03 -21.34 23.69
N LEU A 485 -11.53 -22.45 24.25
CA LEU A 485 -12.20 -23.73 24.28
C LEU A 485 -13.03 -23.89 25.56
N ASP A 486 -14.17 -24.55 25.45
CA ASP A 486 -14.90 -25.04 26.60
C ASP A 486 -14.14 -26.16 27.30
N PRO A 487 -14.37 -26.39 28.63
CA PRO A 487 -13.57 -27.33 29.41
C PRO A 487 -13.59 -28.79 28.88
N ALA A 488 -14.70 -29.23 28.28
CA ALA A 488 -14.81 -30.59 27.76
C ALA A 488 -14.00 -30.75 26.47
N THR A 489 -14.07 -29.77 25.57
CA THR A 489 -13.27 -29.74 24.34
C THR A 489 -11.78 -29.57 24.66
N GLU A 490 -11.43 -28.73 25.63
CA GLU A 490 -10.05 -28.56 26.10
C GLU A 490 -9.47 -29.90 26.55
N SER A 491 -10.12 -30.60 27.50
CA SER A 491 -9.65 -31.91 27.98
C SER A 491 -9.49 -32.91 26.84
N PHE A 492 -10.47 -33.00 25.94
CA PHE A 492 -10.41 -33.90 24.79
C PHE A 492 -9.21 -33.59 23.86
N VAL A 493 -8.97 -32.35 23.55
CA VAL A 493 -7.82 -31.92 22.70
C VAL A 493 -6.50 -32.27 23.38
N LEU A 494 -6.39 -31.98 24.67
CA LEU A 494 -5.17 -32.22 25.44
C LEU A 494 -4.84 -33.70 25.56
N ASP A 495 -5.84 -34.58 25.81
CA ASP A 495 -5.67 -36.02 25.87
C ASP A 495 -5.24 -36.62 24.53
N ASN A 496 -5.86 -36.16 23.43
CA ASN A 496 -5.47 -36.55 22.07
C ASN A 496 -4.04 -36.10 21.73
N MET A 497 -3.66 -34.90 22.14
CA MET A 497 -2.33 -34.38 21.90
C MET A 497 -1.25 -35.17 22.65
N ARG A 498 -1.48 -35.51 23.92
CA ARG A 498 -0.54 -36.30 24.71
C ARG A 498 -0.25 -37.65 24.05
N THR A 499 -1.28 -38.28 23.48
CA THR A 499 -1.14 -39.56 22.77
C THR A 499 -0.45 -39.40 21.39
N ALA A 500 -0.83 -38.35 20.64
CA ALA A 500 -0.35 -38.15 19.26
C ALA A 500 1.06 -37.55 19.19
N LEU A 501 1.51 -36.85 20.22
CA LEU A 501 2.75 -36.06 20.24
C LEU A 501 3.86 -36.68 21.12
N ALA A 502 3.80 -37.96 21.41
CA ALA A 502 4.79 -38.68 22.26
C ALA A 502 6.26 -38.52 21.79
N SER A 503 6.50 -38.18 20.52
CA SER A 503 7.83 -37.88 19.95
C SER A 503 8.08 -36.38 19.66
N THR A 504 7.14 -35.53 19.97
CA THR A 504 7.22 -34.08 19.71
C THR A 504 7.55 -33.34 20.99
N THR A 505 8.53 -32.46 20.96
CA THR A 505 8.79 -31.52 22.07
C THR A 505 7.71 -30.45 22.03
N VAL A 506 6.99 -30.25 23.15
CA VAL A 506 5.91 -29.27 23.24
C VAL A 506 6.28 -28.19 24.24
N LEU A 507 6.27 -26.94 23.78
CA LEU A 507 6.37 -25.75 24.61
C LEU A 507 4.97 -25.13 24.74
N LEU A 508 4.43 -25.16 25.94
CA LEU A 508 3.05 -24.76 26.21
C LEU A 508 3.02 -23.53 27.11
N ILE A 509 2.54 -22.39 26.63
CA ILE A 509 2.22 -21.26 27.50
C ILE A 509 0.84 -21.54 28.11
N ALA A 510 0.78 -21.67 29.43
CA ALA A 510 -0.41 -22.04 30.16
C ALA A 510 -0.79 -20.98 31.20
N SER A 511 -2.06 -20.62 31.19
CA SER A 511 -2.71 -19.79 32.20
C SER A 511 -3.82 -20.54 32.98
N ARG A 512 -4.07 -21.81 32.62
CA ARG A 512 -5.09 -22.65 33.24
C ARG A 512 -4.47 -23.82 34.00
N PRO A 513 -4.94 -24.13 35.22
CA PRO A 513 -4.44 -25.28 36.00
C PRO A 513 -4.58 -26.61 35.27
N SER A 514 -5.70 -26.82 34.52
CA SER A 514 -5.92 -28.02 33.71
C SER A 514 -4.85 -28.22 32.64
N THR A 515 -4.41 -27.13 32.03
CA THR A 515 -3.38 -27.15 30.99
C THR A 515 -1.98 -27.33 31.60
N ILE A 516 -1.71 -26.71 32.76
CA ILE A 516 -0.44 -26.86 33.51
C ILE A 516 -0.26 -28.32 33.97
N ALA A 517 -1.33 -28.97 34.43
CA ALA A 517 -1.29 -30.35 34.93
C ALA A 517 -0.94 -31.41 33.88
N LEU A 518 -0.95 -31.07 32.59
CA LEU A 518 -0.55 -31.96 31.50
C LEU A 518 0.95 -31.92 31.24
N ALA A 519 1.63 -30.89 31.70
CA ALA A 519 3.05 -30.75 31.47
C ALA A 519 3.84 -31.74 32.31
N ASP A 520 4.88 -32.31 31.71
CA ASP A 520 5.86 -33.14 32.39
C ASP A 520 6.79 -32.27 33.26
N ASP A 521 6.96 -31.00 32.87
CA ASP A 521 7.85 -30.04 33.49
C ASP A 521 7.28 -28.60 33.37
N VAL A 522 7.59 -27.73 34.30
CA VAL A 522 7.10 -26.35 34.38
C VAL A 522 8.29 -25.39 34.56
N VAL A 523 8.32 -24.38 33.70
CA VAL A 523 9.21 -23.21 33.84
C VAL A 523 8.38 -22.04 34.34
N PHE A 524 8.69 -21.58 35.55
CA PHE A 524 8.03 -20.42 36.15
C PHE A 524 8.84 -19.15 35.93
N LEU A 525 8.22 -18.19 35.21
CA LEU A 525 8.80 -16.89 34.88
C LEU A 525 8.15 -15.79 35.74
N SER A 526 8.98 -14.99 36.40
CA SER A 526 8.58 -13.78 37.11
C SER A 526 9.46 -12.61 36.66
N ALA A 527 8.86 -11.51 36.17
CA ALA A 527 9.57 -10.30 35.73
C ALA A 527 10.75 -10.56 34.76
N GLY A 528 10.59 -11.46 33.80
CA GLY A 528 11.62 -11.78 32.79
C GLY A 528 12.72 -12.74 33.27
N VAL A 529 12.62 -13.29 34.47
CA VAL A 529 13.61 -14.21 35.04
C VAL A 529 12.93 -15.53 35.36
N MET A 530 13.64 -16.64 35.17
CA MET A 530 13.20 -17.95 35.63
C MET A 530 13.43 -18.06 37.13
N THR A 531 12.35 -18.14 37.90
CA THR A 531 12.38 -18.23 39.36
C THR A 531 12.07 -19.62 39.89
N GLY A 532 11.51 -20.51 39.03
CA GLY A 532 11.23 -21.90 39.39
C GLY A 532 11.29 -22.83 38.16
N HIS A 533 11.74 -24.07 38.35
CA HIS A 533 11.79 -25.12 37.35
C HIS A 533 11.61 -26.48 38.04
N GLY A 534 10.71 -27.31 37.56
CA GLY A 534 10.39 -28.64 38.11
C GLY A 534 8.96 -29.05 37.76
N THR A 535 8.46 -30.12 38.37
CA THR A 535 7.08 -30.55 38.15
C THR A 535 6.07 -29.59 38.77
N HIS A 536 4.84 -29.64 38.29
CA HIS A 536 3.75 -28.83 38.85
C HIS A 536 3.59 -29.03 40.38
N GLU A 537 3.64 -30.28 40.81
CA GLU A 537 3.50 -30.63 42.23
C GLU A 537 4.63 -30.07 43.07
N GLU A 538 5.89 -30.26 42.66
CA GLU A 538 7.06 -29.73 43.33
C GLU A 538 7.03 -28.22 43.48
N LEU A 539 6.70 -27.50 42.39
CA LEU A 539 6.61 -26.04 42.41
C LEU A 539 5.42 -25.54 43.24
N PHE A 540 4.32 -26.26 43.24
CA PHE A 540 3.15 -25.90 44.03
C PHE A 540 3.42 -26.04 45.54
N GLU A 541 4.22 -27.04 45.94
CA GLU A 541 4.61 -27.26 47.31
C GLU A 541 5.72 -26.31 47.77
N THR A 542 6.73 -26.08 46.93
CA THR A 542 7.98 -25.39 47.35
C THR A 542 8.00 -23.91 47.02
N HIS A 543 7.30 -23.45 45.98
CA HIS A 543 7.39 -22.07 45.46
C HIS A 543 6.13 -21.25 45.79
N ALA A 544 6.22 -20.35 46.75
CA ALA A 544 5.07 -19.58 47.26
C ALA A 544 4.41 -18.70 46.20
N GLU A 545 5.19 -18.00 45.36
CA GLU A 545 4.67 -17.12 44.27
C GLU A 545 3.95 -17.93 43.18
N TYR A 546 4.51 -19.08 42.80
CA TYR A 546 3.87 -20.00 41.87
C TYR A 546 2.53 -20.51 42.40
N ARG A 547 2.49 -20.94 43.66
CA ARG A 547 1.25 -21.39 44.31
C ARG A 547 0.18 -20.31 44.32
N GLN A 548 0.54 -19.08 44.69
CA GLN A 548 -0.38 -17.95 44.68
C GLN A 548 -0.94 -17.68 43.28
N LEU A 549 -0.11 -17.73 42.25
CA LEU A 549 -0.53 -17.51 40.85
C LEU A 549 -1.49 -18.59 40.39
N VAL A 550 -1.20 -19.88 40.65
CA VAL A 550 -2.08 -20.99 40.28
C VAL A 550 -3.43 -20.92 41.00
N GLN A 551 -3.42 -20.56 42.30
CA GLN A 551 -4.64 -20.38 43.10
C GLN A 551 -5.47 -19.18 42.57
N ALA A 552 -4.83 -18.10 42.11
CA ALA A 552 -5.54 -17.00 41.45
C ALA A 552 -6.21 -17.45 40.16
N PHE A 553 -5.55 -18.24 39.31
CA PHE A 553 -6.16 -18.82 38.10
C PHE A 553 -7.36 -19.72 38.42
N GLU A 554 -7.35 -20.45 39.54
CA GLU A 554 -8.48 -21.25 39.98
C GLU A 554 -9.66 -20.40 40.48
N ALA A 555 -9.35 -19.30 41.21
CA ALA A 555 -10.38 -18.38 41.68
C ALA A 555 -11.10 -17.68 40.56
N ASP A 556 -10.37 -17.11 39.58
CA ASP A 556 -10.92 -16.46 38.38
C ASP A 556 -11.86 -17.42 37.61
N ARG A 557 -11.49 -18.71 37.54
CA ARG A 557 -12.33 -19.72 36.88
C ARG A 557 -13.65 -19.99 37.63
N LYS A 558 -13.63 -19.96 38.96
CA LYS A 558 -14.84 -20.18 39.76
C LYS A 558 -15.82 -19.00 39.70
N GLU A 559 -15.31 -17.79 39.50
CA GLU A 559 -16.13 -16.58 39.31
C GLU A 559 -16.72 -16.48 37.88
N ALA A 560 -16.08 -17.11 36.89
CA ALA A 560 -16.51 -17.10 35.50
C ALA A 560 -17.54 -18.21 35.14
N LEU A 561 -17.80 -19.18 36.05
CA LEU A 561 -18.80 -20.23 35.95
C LEU A 561 -20.07 -19.87 36.75
#